data_27c6988eabbcbfc651ba43392c655f1d
#
_entry.id   27c6988eabbcbfc651ba43392c655f1d
#
_cell.length_a   1.000
_cell.length_b   1.000
_cell.length_c   1.000
_cell.angle_alpha   90.00
_cell.angle_beta   90.00
_cell.angle_gamma   90.00
#
_symmetry.space_group_name_H-M   'P 1'
#
loop_
_entity.id
_entity.type
_entity.pdbx_description
1 polymer ?
#
loop_
_entity_poly.entity_id
_entity_poly.type
_entity_poly.pdbx_seq_one_letter_code
_entity_poly.pdbx_strand_id
1 'polypeptide(L)'
;MVKWTLVYTKQAQKDARRLSASGLRGNAERLLNILATDPFQVPPPYESLVGNLKGAISRRINIQHRLVYQVLQKEHIVKVLRMWTHYE
;
A
#
# COMPACT_ATOMS: atom_id res chain seq x y z
N MET A 1 6.52 8.73 19.73
CA MET A 1 6.09 8.78 18.33
C MET A 1 5.23 7.59 18.00
N VAL A 2 4.08 7.83 17.43
CA VAL A 2 3.15 6.76 17.13
C VAL A 2 3.41 6.25 15.71
N LYS A 3 3.57 4.94 15.59
CA LYS A 3 3.74 4.30 14.30
C LYS A 3 2.55 3.40 14.03
N TRP A 4 2.21 3.28 12.75
CA TRP A 4 1.16 2.38 12.32
C TRP A 4 1.73 1.00 12.11
N THR A 5 0.97 -0.02 12.51
CA THR A 5 1.36 -1.40 12.28
C THR A 5 0.92 -1.82 10.88
N LEU A 6 1.85 -2.34 10.10
CA LEU A 6 1.54 -2.83 8.76
C LEU A 6 1.26 -4.32 8.82
N VAL A 7 0.13 -4.73 8.25
CA VAL A 7 -0.20 -6.15 8.09
C VAL A 7 -0.45 -6.41 6.61
N TYR A 8 -0.24 -7.63 6.17
CA TYR A 8 -0.27 -7.99 4.76
C TYR A 8 -1.17 -9.18 4.52
N THR A 9 -2.03 -9.08 3.50
CA THR A 9 -2.80 -10.25 3.06
C THR A 9 -1.86 -11.25 2.39
N LYS A 10 -2.33 -12.47 2.19
CA LYS A 10 -1.56 -13.48 1.46
C LYS A 10 -1.25 -13.00 0.05
N GLN A 11 -2.21 -12.34 -0.59
CA GLN A 11 -2.00 -11.80 -1.92
C GLN A 11 -0.94 -10.71 -1.93
N ALA A 12 -0.95 -9.84 -0.93
CA ALA A 12 0.06 -8.80 -0.83
C ALA A 12 1.45 -9.40 -0.65
N GLN A 13 1.57 -10.48 0.11
CA GLN A 13 2.86 -11.16 0.30
C GLN A 13 3.38 -11.75 -1.01
N LYS A 14 2.48 -12.33 -1.81
CA LYS A 14 2.86 -12.84 -3.12
C LYS A 14 3.30 -11.72 -4.04
N ASP A 15 2.55 -10.61 -4.01
CA ASP A 15 2.87 -9.44 -4.81
C ASP A 15 4.24 -8.87 -4.44
N ALA A 16 4.57 -8.86 -3.15
CA ALA A 16 5.85 -8.34 -2.68
C ALA A 16 7.02 -9.15 -3.27
N ARG A 17 6.86 -10.45 -3.40
CA ARG A 17 7.88 -11.29 -4.03
C ARG A 17 8.07 -10.92 -5.50
N ARG A 18 6.97 -10.66 -6.21
CA ARG A 18 7.04 -10.24 -7.60
C ARG A 18 7.75 -8.89 -7.74
N LEU A 19 7.43 -7.95 -6.87
CA LEU A 19 8.07 -6.64 -6.87
C LEU A 19 9.56 -6.77 -6.65
N SER A 20 9.96 -7.61 -5.73
CA SER A 20 11.37 -7.83 -5.43
C SER A 20 12.09 -8.40 -6.65
N ALA A 21 11.47 -9.37 -7.34
CA ALA A 21 12.04 -9.96 -8.53
C ALA A 21 12.12 -8.98 -9.70
N SER A 22 11.27 -7.96 -9.71
CA SER A 22 11.20 -6.98 -10.79
C SER A 22 12.04 -5.74 -10.54
N GLY A 23 12.79 -5.71 -9.44
CA GLY A 23 13.63 -4.55 -9.11
C GLY A 23 12.86 -3.37 -8.54
N LEU A 24 11.62 -3.57 -8.12
CA LEU A 24 10.78 -2.51 -7.57
C LEU A 24 10.72 -2.50 -6.05
N ARG A 25 11.54 -3.32 -5.42
CA ARG A 25 11.54 -3.44 -3.98
C ARG A 25 11.78 -2.10 -3.26
N GLY A 26 12.75 -1.34 -3.75
CA GLY A 26 13.07 -0.05 -3.15
C GLY A 26 11.91 0.93 -3.19
N ASN A 27 11.20 0.96 -4.32
CA ASN A 27 10.02 1.83 -4.46
C ASN A 27 8.93 1.42 -3.48
N ALA A 28 8.69 0.12 -3.36
CA ALA A 28 7.67 -0.39 -2.45
C ALA A 28 8.04 -0.12 -1.00
N GLU A 29 9.29 -0.35 -0.63
CA GLU A 29 9.74 -0.13 0.75
C GLU A 29 9.62 1.33 1.15
N ARG A 30 9.91 2.24 0.23
CA ARG A 30 9.76 3.67 0.49
C ARG A 30 8.32 4.03 0.83
N LEU A 31 7.37 3.49 0.05
CA LEU A 31 5.95 3.72 0.32
C LEU A 31 5.53 3.10 1.65
N LEU A 32 5.97 1.88 1.92
CA LEU A 32 5.61 1.21 3.17
C LEU A 32 6.12 1.98 4.38
N ASN A 33 7.31 2.56 4.31
CA ASN A 33 7.83 3.40 5.38
C ASN A 33 6.98 4.63 5.59
N ILE A 34 6.49 5.23 4.51
CA ILE A 34 5.58 6.38 4.59
C ILE A 34 4.28 5.96 5.29
N LEU A 35 3.72 4.82 4.90
CA LEU A 35 2.48 4.34 5.52
C LEU A 35 2.65 4.04 7.00
N ALA A 36 3.80 3.54 7.40
CA ALA A 36 4.05 3.24 8.81
C ALA A 36 4.12 4.51 9.65
N THR A 37 4.50 5.61 9.05
CA THR A 37 4.58 6.90 9.73
C THR A 37 3.25 7.65 9.66
N ASP A 38 2.68 7.75 8.46
CA ASP A 38 1.42 8.47 8.25
C ASP A 38 0.78 7.96 6.95
N PRO A 39 -0.24 7.09 7.03
CA PRO A 39 -0.86 6.52 5.83
C PRO A 39 -1.61 7.54 4.97
N PHE A 40 -1.79 8.76 5.47
CA PHE A 40 -2.46 9.83 4.72
C PHE A 40 -1.50 10.92 4.26
N GLN A 41 -0.19 10.69 4.39
CA GLN A 41 0.80 11.70 4.03
C GLN A 41 0.74 12.06 2.54
N VAL A 42 0.85 13.35 2.25
CA VAL A 42 0.92 13.88 0.90
C VAL A 42 2.08 14.88 0.86
N PRO A 43 2.97 14.86 -0.13
CA PRO A 43 3.17 13.82 -1.12
C PRO A 43 3.73 12.52 -0.51
N PRO A 44 3.66 11.40 -1.24
CA PRO A 44 3.12 11.23 -2.59
C PRO A 44 1.60 11.22 -2.60
N PRO A 45 0.99 11.50 -3.76
CA PRO A 45 -0.48 11.50 -3.84
C PRO A 45 -1.06 10.11 -3.72
N TYR A 46 -2.31 10.04 -3.29
CA TYR A 46 -3.04 8.78 -3.23
C TYR A 46 -4.46 8.99 -3.74
N GLU A 47 -5.13 7.89 -4.04
CA GLU A 47 -6.51 7.91 -4.51
C GLU A 47 -7.36 7.01 -3.63
N SER A 48 -8.56 7.49 -3.29
CA SER A 48 -9.55 6.63 -2.63
C SER A 48 -10.26 5.81 -3.69
N LEU A 49 -10.43 4.52 -3.43
CA LEU A 49 -11.06 3.61 -4.37
C LEU A 49 -12.56 3.50 -4.09
N VAL A 50 -13.30 3.23 -5.14
CA VAL A 50 -14.76 3.07 -5.07
C VAL A 50 -15.13 1.67 -5.56
N GLY A 51 -16.42 1.33 -5.45
CA GLY A 51 -16.89 0.03 -5.89
C GLY A 51 -16.56 -1.04 -4.87
N ASN A 52 -16.12 -2.20 -5.34
CA ASN A 52 -15.83 -3.35 -4.48
C ASN A 52 -14.72 -3.10 -3.47
N LEU A 53 -13.87 -2.12 -3.76
CA LEU A 53 -12.75 -1.78 -2.88
C LEU A 53 -12.98 -0.47 -2.14
N LYS A 54 -14.25 -0.11 -1.96
CA LYS A 54 -14.61 1.10 -1.23
C LYS A 54 -13.95 1.12 0.14
N GLY A 55 -13.35 2.24 0.50
CA GLY A 55 -12.63 2.38 1.75
C GLY A 55 -11.16 2.05 1.64
N ALA A 56 -10.71 1.53 0.50
CA ALA A 56 -9.29 1.28 0.26
C ALA A 56 -8.65 2.50 -0.40
N ILE A 57 -7.33 2.59 -0.24
CA ILE A 57 -6.55 3.69 -0.78
C ILE A 57 -5.46 3.09 -1.68
N SER A 58 -5.18 3.77 -2.78
CA SER A 58 -4.19 3.33 -3.75
C SER A 58 -3.09 4.37 -3.90
N ARG A 59 -1.83 3.94 -3.87
CA ARG A 59 -0.69 4.78 -4.19
C ARG A 59 0.13 4.10 -5.28
N ARG A 60 0.76 4.90 -6.13
CA ARG A 60 1.59 4.35 -7.20
C ARG A 60 2.93 3.90 -6.66
N ILE A 61 3.31 2.67 -6.98
CA ILE A 61 4.67 2.18 -6.76
C ILE A 61 5.53 2.65 -7.94
N ASN A 62 5.01 2.49 -9.13
CA ASN A 62 5.59 3.03 -10.36
C ASN A 62 4.45 3.27 -11.34
N ILE A 63 4.76 3.42 -12.62
CA ILE A 63 3.76 3.74 -13.63
C ILE A 63 2.73 2.62 -13.83
N GLN A 64 3.11 1.36 -13.53
CA GLN A 64 2.24 0.19 -13.75
C GLN A 64 1.64 -0.37 -12.48
N HIS A 65 2.37 -0.33 -11.38
CA HIS A 65 1.97 -1.06 -10.18
C HIS A 65 1.56 -0.12 -9.07
N ARG A 66 0.57 -0.56 -8.30
CA ARG A 66 0.02 0.23 -7.22
C ARG A 66 0.01 -0.57 -5.93
N LEU A 67 0.16 0.15 -4.84
CA LEU A 67 0.02 -0.39 -3.50
C LEU A 67 -1.37 -0.02 -3.01
N VAL A 68 -2.17 -1.03 -2.66
CA VAL A 68 -3.55 -0.84 -2.22
C VAL A 68 -3.64 -1.26 -0.76
N TYR A 69 -4.23 -0.40 0.05
CA TYR A 69 -4.29 -0.64 1.48
C TYR A 69 -5.55 -0.06 2.10
N GLN A 70 -5.88 -0.54 3.29
CA GLN A 70 -6.95 0.00 4.12
C GLN A 70 -6.35 0.53 5.41
N VAL A 71 -6.92 1.62 5.92
CA VAL A 71 -6.48 2.19 7.19
C VAL A 71 -7.53 1.87 8.24
N LEU A 72 -7.14 1.10 9.25
CA LEU A 72 -7.99 0.75 10.37
C LEU A 72 -7.61 1.66 11.52
N GLN A 73 -8.32 2.79 11.61
CA GLN A 73 -7.92 3.87 12.51
C GLN A 73 -8.00 3.48 13.97
N LYS A 74 -9.04 2.76 14.35
CA LYS A 74 -9.22 2.37 15.75
C LYS A 74 -8.09 1.44 16.23
N GLU A 75 -7.70 0.52 15.36
CA GLU A 75 -6.65 -0.44 15.67
C GLU A 75 -5.25 0.10 15.41
N HIS A 76 -5.16 1.22 14.73
CA HIS A 76 -3.90 1.84 14.31
C HIS A 76 -3.10 0.91 13.40
N ILE A 77 -3.83 0.27 12.48
CA ILE A 77 -3.28 -0.72 11.55
C ILE A 77 -3.48 -0.26 10.12
N VAL A 78 -2.46 -0.50 9.30
CA VAL A 78 -2.57 -0.36 7.85
C VAL A 78 -2.52 -1.77 7.26
N LYS A 79 -3.62 -2.17 6.63
CA LYS A 79 -3.74 -3.49 6.03
C LYS A 79 -3.43 -3.38 4.55
N VAL A 80 -2.30 -3.94 4.14
CA VAL A 80 -1.88 -3.94 2.73
C VAL A 80 -2.59 -5.06 2.01
N LEU A 81 -3.42 -4.70 1.03
CA LEU A 81 -4.26 -5.65 0.30
C LEU A 81 -3.57 -6.18 -0.95
N ARG A 82 -2.94 -5.30 -1.70
CA ARG A 82 -2.25 -5.65 -2.96
C ARG A 82 -1.04 -4.77 -3.13
N MET A 83 -0.04 -5.28 -3.85
CA MET A 83 1.19 -4.52 -4.12
C MET A 83 1.67 -4.64 -5.55
N TRP A 84 1.03 -5.45 -6.37
CA TRP A 84 1.49 -5.70 -7.74
C TRP A 84 0.49 -5.26 -8.79
N THR A 85 -0.72 -5.01 -8.41
CA THR A 85 -1.80 -4.80 -9.35
C THR A 85 -1.83 -3.39 -9.93
N HIS A 86 -2.38 -3.26 -11.11
CA HIS A 86 -2.82 -1.98 -11.65
C HIS A 86 -4.33 -2.08 -11.83
N TYR A 87 -5.00 -0.97 -11.62
CA TYR A 87 -6.45 -0.92 -11.76
C TYR A 87 -6.84 -0.34 -13.07
N GLU A 88 -7.82 -0.95 -13.61
CA GLU A 88 -8.45 -0.44 -14.81
C GLU A 88 -9.76 0.21 -14.46
#